data_27b5712207c02be4744084bf9629ecec
#
_entry.id   27b5712207c02be4744084bf9629ecec
#
_cell.length_a   1.000
_cell.length_b   1.000
_cell.length_c   1.000
_cell.angle_alpha   90.00
_cell.angle_beta   90.00
_cell.angle_gamma   90.00
#
_symmetry.space_group_name_H-M   'P 1'
#
loop_
_entity.id
_entity.type
_entity.pdbx_description
1 polymer ?
#
loop_
_entity_poly.entity_id
_entity_poly.type
_entity_poly.pdbx_seq_one_letter_code
_entity_poly.pdbx_strand_id
1 'polypeptide(L)'
;MCDLARFVWLNPVIGTMLGSDLSNLEDCLEQRGDTPVQIPNLGLVVLEKYQSKLGQGLLIDARCPEAVNFIEKSFPELVRYVASIEPILIHGTRYLAEKHLANLEDELVMVTPCTSFSERYGEKFPQNISFIPWNIFAESITGWKTNQKPEATPVPPGFFNTLSAQVFEATGEEEIRCLLSEKPWENAQEPILIELLYCPGGCHTGDGMTMREGQSG
;
A
#
# COMPACT_ATOMS: atom_id res chain seq x y z
N MET A 1 -3.17 -7.91 35.51
CA MET A 1 -3.49 -6.94 34.44
C MET A 1 -2.91 -7.58 33.17
N CYS A 2 -3.73 -7.90 32.18
CA CYS A 2 -3.16 -8.31 30.89
C CYS A 2 -2.48 -7.08 30.33
N ASP A 3 -1.16 -7.17 30.06
CA ASP A 3 -0.44 -6.10 29.39
C ASP A 3 -1.02 -5.97 27.98
N LEU A 4 -1.43 -4.77 27.60
CA LEU A 4 -1.90 -4.40 26.28
C LEU A 4 -0.76 -4.66 25.28
N ALA A 5 -0.96 -5.57 24.33
CA ALA A 5 0.02 -5.82 23.30
C ALA A 5 -0.24 -4.91 22.09
N ARG A 6 0.82 -4.28 21.61
CA ARG A 6 0.76 -3.44 20.40
C ARG A 6 1.69 -3.98 19.34
N PHE A 7 1.09 -4.43 18.25
CA PHE A 7 1.79 -5.01 17.10
C PHE A 7 1.97 -3.95 16.01
N VAL A 8 3.17 -3.86 15.45
CA VAL A 8 3.51 -2.87 14.42
C VAL A 8 4.03 -3.56 13.17
N TRP A 9 3.35 -3.34 12.06
CA TRP A 9 3.83 -3.76 10.75
C TRP A 9 4.33 -2.57 9.95
N LEU A 10 5.58 -2.67 9.49
CA LEU A 10 6.20 -1.66 8.63
C LEU A 10 6.04 -2.07 7.16
N ASN A 11 5.52 -1.17 6.33
CA ASN A 11 5.44 -1.43 4.89
C ASN A 11 6.85 -1.69 4.31
N PRO A 12 7.03 -2.68 3.41
CA PRO A 12 8.32 -2.98 2.79
C PRO A 12 9.01 -1.79 2.13
N VAL A 13 8.28 -0.76 1.68
CA VAL A 13 8.86 0.50 1.18
C VAL A 13 9.73 1.17 2.26
N ILE A 14 9.28 1.13 3.51
CA ILE A 14 10.02 1.67 4.65
C ILE A 14 11.30 0.87 4.88
N GLY A 15 11.20 -0.46 4.86
CA GLY A 15 12.35 -1.35 4.98
C GLY A 15 13.40 -1.11 3.89
N THR A 16 12.96 -0.92 2.64
CA THR A 16 13.84 -0.60 1.51
C THR A 16 14.53 0.76 1.70
N MET A 17 13.79 1.75 2.20
CA MET A 17 14.33 3.08 2.49
C MET A 17 15.40 3.04 3.59
N LEU A 18 15.14 2.32 4.67
CA LEU A 18 15.99 2.31 5.85
C LEU A 18 17.22 1.41 5.69
N GLY A 19 17.13 0.35 4.88
CA GLY A 19 18.24 -0.59 4.71
C GLY A 19 18.75 -1.12 6.05
N SER A 20 20.01 -0.83 6.38
CA SER A 20 20.63 -1.25 7.64
C SER A 20 20.05 -0.58 8.90
N ASP A 21 19.39 0.56 8.76
CA ASP A 21 18.78 1.26 9.91
C ASP A 21 17.45 0.67 10.34
N LEU A 22 16.91 -0.29 9.57
CA LEU A 22 15.66 -0.97 9.90
C LEU A 22 15.75 -1.70 11.25
N SER A 23 16.84 -2.40 11.51
CA SER A 23 17.05 -3.09 12.80
C SER A 23 17.09 -2.13 13.98
N ASN A 24 17.70 -0.95 13.80
CA ASN A 24 17.70 0.09 14.84
C ASN A 24 16.30 0.61 15.13
N LEU A 25 15.44 0.71 14.10
CA LEU A 25 14.03 1.09 14.28
C LEU A 25 13.28 0.00 15.03
N GLU A 26 13.44 -1.27 14.64
CA GLU A 26 12.79 -2.40 15.32
C GLU A 26 13.21 -2.47 16.80
N ASP A 27 14.49 -2.28 17.12
CA ASP A 27 14.98 -2.19 18.50
C ASP A 27 14.32 -1.03 19.28
N CYS A 28 14.13 0.13 18.65
CA CYS A 28 13.43 1.27 19.26
C CYS A 28 11.94 0.96 19.53
N LEU A 29 11.28 0.23 18.64
CA LEU A 29 9.90 -0.19 18.82
C LEU A 29 9.78 -1.17 19.99
N GLU A 30 10.65 -2.17 20.07
CA GLU A 30 10.67 -3.14 21.17
C GLU A 30 10.93 -2.48 22.53
N GLN A 31 11.84 -1.49 22.58
CA GLN A 31 12.09 -0.71 23.80
C GLN A 31 10.88 0.10 24.27
N ARG A 32 9.96 0.45 23.36
CA ARG A 32 8.68 1.10 23.67
C ARG A 32 7.60 0.12 24.12
N GLY A 33 7.85 -1.19 24.03
CA GLY A 33 6.87 -2.24 24.23
C GLY A 33 6.03 -2.57 22.99
N ASP A 34 6.39 -2.04 21.82
CA ASP A 34 5.78 -2.41 20.54
C ASP A 34 6.42 -3.72 20.03
N THR A 35 5.63 -4.57 19.38
CA THR A 35 6.11 -5.82 18.79
C THR A 35 6.13 -5.71 17.27
N PRO A 36 7.29 -5.60 16.60
CA PRO A 36 7.38 -5.65 15.15
C PRO A 36 6.85 -6.99 14.60
N VAL A 37 6.01 -6.95 13.58
CA VAL A 37 5.41 -8.14 12.97
C VAL A 37 5.59 -8.16 11.46
N GLN A 38 5.57 -9.36 10.86
CA GLN A 38 5.79 -9.56 9.44
C GLN A 38 4.60 -10.26 8.78
N ILE A 39 4.30 -9.84 7.54
CA ILE A 39 3.31 -10.46 6.68
C ILE A 39 4.04 -11.45 5.75
N PRO A 40 3.49 -12.66 5.53
CA PRO A 40 3.98 -13.55 4.48
C PRO A 40 3.81 -12.91 3.10
N ASN A 41 4.51 -13.43 2.09
CA ASN A 41 4.33 -12.94 0.72
C ASN A 41 2.92 -13.30 0.21
N LEU A 42 2.01 -12.32 0.28
CA LEU A 42 0.63 -12.43 -0.20
C LEU A 42 0.47 -11.96 -1.66
N GLY A 43 1.54 -11.56 -2.32
CA GLY A 43 1.50 -11.13 -3.72
C GLY A 43 0.93 -12.18 -4.64
N LEU A 44 1.31 -13.44 -4.47
CA LEU A 44 0.78 -14.56 -5.26
C LEU A 44 -0.73 -14.74 -5.09
N VAL A 45 -1.24 -14.60 -3.87
CA VAL A 45 -2.69 -14.68 -3.60
C VAL A 45 -3.47 -13.60 -4.37
N VAL A 46 -2.91 -12.39 -4.43
CA VAL A 46 -3.52 -11.29 -5.18
C VAL A 46 -3.40 -11.53 -6.68
N LEU A 47 -2.25 -11.97 -7.18
CA LEU A 47 -2.08 -12.34 -8.60
C LEU A 47 -3.07 -13.41 -9.05
N GLU A 48 -3.29 -14.47 -8.26
CA GLU A 48 -4.28 -15.51 -8.55
C GLU A 48 -5.70 -14.95 -8.66
N LYS A 49 -6.06 -14.01 -7.78
CA LYS A 49 -7.36 -13.34 -7.85
C LYS A 49 -7.53 -12.53 -9.12
N TYR A 50 -6.48 -11.80 -9.54
CA TYR A 50 -6.50 -11.07 -10.82
C TYR A 50 -6.56 -12.06 -11.99
N GLN A 51 -5.74 -13.11 -12.00
CA GLN A 51 -5.78 -14.14 -13.05
C GLN A 51 -7.18 -14.74 -13.20
N SER A 52 -7.88 -15.00 -12.10
CA SER A 52 -9.24 -15.55 -12.12
C SER A 52 -10.31 -14.60 -12.70
N LYS A 53 -10.00 -13.30 -12.74
CA LYS A 53 -10.86 -12.25 -13.29
C LYS A 53 -10.52 -11.88 -14.75
N LEU A 54 -9.35 -12.28 -15.23
CA LEU A 54 -8.98 -12.07 -16.63
C LEU A 54 -9.90 -12.85 -17.57
N GLY A 55 -10.12 -12.33 -18.77
CA GLY A 55 -11.06 -12.89 -19.75
C GLY A 55 -12.47 -12.32 -19.66
N GLN A 56 -12.74 -11.41 -18.74
CA GLN A 56 -13.98 -10.64 -18.63
C GLN A 56 -13.88 -9.26 -19.31
N GLY A 57 -12.92 -9.10 -20.25
CA GLY A 57 -12.62 -7.83 -20.92
C GLY A 57 -11.58 -7.01 -20.19
N LEU A 58 -11.81 -5.68 -20.14
CA LEU A 58 -10.93 -4.73 -19.45
C LEU A 58 -11.03 -4.88 -17.94
N LEU A 59 -9.86 -4.97 -17.28
CA LEU A 59 -9.74 -4.94 -15.82
C LEU A 59 -8.76 -3.84 -15.42
N ILE A 60 -9.12 -3.03 -14.41
CA ILE A 60 -8.27 -1.97 -13.86
C ILE A 60 -7.82 -2.35 -12.46
N ASP A 61 -6.55 -2.17 -12.18
CA ASP A 61 -5.93 -2.45 -10.88
C ASP A 61 -6.54 -1.61 -9.74
N ALA A 62 -6.84 -2.25 -8.62
CA ALA A 62 -7.40 -1.62 -7.43
C ALA A 62 -6.41 -1.57 -6.24
N ARG A 63 -5.12 -1.92 -6.45
CA ARG A 63 -4.14 -1.98 -5.35
C ARG A 63 -3.78 -0.61 -4.82
N CYS A 64 -3.80 0.44 -5.66
CA CYS A 64 -3.51 1.81 -5.25
C CYS A 64 -4.82 2.55 -4.95
N PRO A 65 -5.14 2.86 -3.68
CA PRO A 65 -6.39 3.55 -3.32
C PRO A 65 -6.48 4.94 -3.94
N GLU A 66 -5.38 5.66 -4.07
CA GLU A 66 -5.39 7.00 -4.67
C GLU A 66 -5.63 6.95 -6.19
N ALA A 67 -5.09 5.96 -6.90
CA ALA A 67 -5.42 5.76 -8.31
C ALA A 67 -6.92 5.45 -8.50
N VAL A 68 -7.50 4.65 -7.61
CA VAL A 68 -8.96 4.39 -7.62
C VAL A 68 -9.75 5.65 -7.33
N ASN A 69 -9.37 6.45 -6.32
CA ASN A 69 -9.99 7.74 -6.02
C ASN A 69 -9.94 8.69 -7.24
N PHE A 70 -8.82 8.70 -7.94
CA PHE A 70 -8.63 9.50 -9.14
C PHE A 70 -9.57 9.05 -10.28
N ILE A 71 -9.71 7.74 -10.50
CA ILE A 71 -10.66 7.21 -11.48
C ILE A 71 -12.10 7.58 -11.10
N GLU A 72 -12.50 7.38 -9.86
CA GLU A 72 -13.83 7.71 -9.37
C GLU A 72 -14.21 9.19 -9.60
N LYS A 73 -13.24 10.10 -9.47
CA LYS A 73 -13.43 11.55 -9.65
C LYS A 73 -13.36 11.99 -11.10
N SER A 74 -12.40 11.46 -11.87
CA SER A 74 -12.04 12.01 -13.18
C SER A 74 -12.50 11.16 -14.36
N PHE A 75 -12.79 9.86 -14.16
CA PHE A 75 -13.18 8.90 -15.18
C PHE A 75 -14.28 7.95 -14.66
N PRO A 76 -15.44 8.49 -14.21
CA PRO A 76 -16.47 7.70 -13.55
C PRO A 76 -17.02 6.56 -14.43
N GLU A 77 -16.96 6.67 -15.76
CA GLU A 77 -17.35 5.61 -16.68
C GLU A 77 -16.45 4.38 -16.63
N LEU A 78 -15.21 4.53 -16.14
CA LEU A 78 -14.25 3.44 -16.00
C LEU A 78 -14.35 2.71 -14.65
N VAL A 79 -15.06 3.24 -13.67
CA VAL A 79 -15.19 2.65 -12.32
C VAL A 79 -15.71 1.20 -12.38
N ARG A 80 -16.58 0.88 -13.31
CA ARG A 80 -17.12 -0.47 -13.51
C ARG A 80 -16.07 -1.52 -13.87
N TYR A 81 -14.89 -1.09 -14.34
CA TYR A 81 -13.77 -1.97 -14.70
C TYR A 81 -12.74 -2.09 -13.58
N VAL A 82 -12.84 -1.27 -12.53
CA VAL A 82 -11.96 -1.37 -11.36
C VAL A 82 -12.20 -2.69 -10.65
N ALA A 83 -11.13 -3.45 -10.45
CA ALA A 83 -11.21 -4.77 -9.84
C ALA A 83 -11.79 -4.70 -8.43
N SER A 84 -12.77 -5.54 -8.13
CA SER A 84 -13.28 -5.75 -6.77
C SER A 84 -12.32 -6.70 -5.99
N ILE A 85 -11.02 -6.39 -6.02
CA ILE A 85 -9.96 -7.15 -5.38
C ILE A 85 -9.28 -6.20 -4.39
N GLU A 86 -9.21 -6.61 -3.14
CA GLU A 86 -8.57 -5.81 -2.10
C GLU A 86 -7.04 -5.79 -2.28
N PRO A 87 -6.38 -4.67 -1.94
CA PRO A 87 -4.93 -4.56 -1.94
C PRO A 87 -4.23 -5.61 -1.07
N ILE A 88 -2.99 -5.94 -1.41
CA ILE A 88 -2.15 -6.89 -0.64
C ILE A 88 -2.11 -6.52 0.84
N LEU A 89 -2.01 -5.22 1.15
CA LEU A 89 -1.97 -4.70 2.52
C LEU A 89 -3.22 -5.09 3.31
N ILE A 90 -4.40 -5.06 2.69
CA ILE A 90 -5.66 -5.42 3.37
C ILE A 90 -5.71 -6.91 3.70
N HIS A 91 -5.23 -7.76 2.79
CA HIS A 91 -5.07 -9.19 3.08
C HIS A 91 -4.07 -9.42 4.23
N GLY A 92 -2.96 -8.68 4.22
CA GLY A 92 -1.97 -8.71 5.30
C GLY A 92 -2.53 -8.26 6.64
N THR A 93 -3.33 -7.20 6.65
CA THR A 93 -3.99 -6.71 7.88
C THR A 93 -4.87 -7.78 8.49
N ARG A 94 -5.70 -8.47 7.70
CA ARG A 94 -6.54 -9.55 8.21
C ARG A 94 -5.71 -10.73 8.74
N TYR A 95 -4.67 -11.12 8.02
CA TYR A 95 -3.76 -12.17 8.47
C TYR A 95 -3.12 -11.83 9.83
N LEU A 96 -2.61 -10.59 9.99
CA LEU A 96 -2.00 -10.18 11.26
C LEU A 96 -3.02 -10.07 12.39
N ALA A 97 -4.21 -9.53 12.10
CA ALA A 97 -5.28 -9.44 13.07
C ALA A 97 -5.69 -10.82 13.61
N GLU A 98 -5.90 -11.78 12.71
CA GLU A 98 -6.24 -13.17 13.08
C GLU A 98 -5.13 -13.84 13.90
N LYS A 99 -3.87 -13.55 13.56
CA LYS A 99 -2.72 -14.18 14.20
C LYS A 99 -2.36 -13.59 15.56
N HIS A 100 -2.52 -12.29 15.73
CA HIS A 100 -1.95 -11.56 16.86
C HIS A 100 -2.97 -10.93 17.81
N LEU A 101 -4.16 -10.54 17.35
CA LEU A 101 -5.16 -9.89 18.18
C LEU A 101 -6.00 -10.93 18.92
N ALA A 102 -5.41 -11.51 19.98
CA ALA A 102 -6.09 -12.50 20.82
C ALA A 102 -7.09 -11.85 21.78
N ASN A 103 -6.83 -10.61 22.21
CA ASN A 103 -7.67 -9.83 23.09
C ASN A 103 -8.23 -8.61 22.36
N LEU A 104 -9.40 -8.13 22.79
CA LEU A 104 -10.04 -6.94 22.21
C LEU A 104 -9.25 -5.65 22.46
N GLU A 105 -8.37 -5.67 23.45
CA GLU A 105 -7.52 -4.54 23.82
C GLU A 105 -6.18 -4.53 23.09
N ASP A 106 -5.78 -5.63 22.44
CA ASP A 106 -4.56 -5.68 21.63
C ASP A 106 -4.69 -4.77 20.42
N GLU A 107 -3.63 -4.06 20.05
CA GLU A 107 -3.61 -3.10 18.95
C GLU A 107 -2.75 -3.59 17.78
N LEU A 108 -3.18 -3.29 16.55
CA LEU A 108 -2.40 -3.50 15.33
C LEU A 108 -2.24 -2.18 14.57
N VAL A 109 -0.99 -1.77 14.41
CA VAL A 109 -0.62 -0.58 13.64
C VAL A 109 -0.02 -1.01 12.30
N MET A 110 -0.67 -0.61 11.22
CA MET A 110 -0.22 -0.82 9.84
C MET A 110 0.42 0.46 9.33
N VAL A 111 1.74 0.52 9.27
CA VAL A 111 2.44 1.71 8.77
C VAL A 111 2.46 1.72 7.25
N THR A 112 1.94 2.80 6.64
CA THR A 112 1.65 2.87 5.21
C THR A 112 2.47 3.95 4.49
N PRO A 113 2.69 3.83 3.16
CA PRO A 113 3.39 4.84 2.40
C PRO A 113 2.51 6.05 2.00
N CYS A 114 1.20 6.01 2.25
CA CYS A 114 0.28 7.09 1.87
C CYS A 114 -0.91 7.21 2.82
N THR A 115 -1.53 8.40 2.84
CA THR A 115 -2.72 8.73 3.65
C THR A 115 -3.98 8.06 3.13
N SER A 116 -4.09 7.85 1.81
CA SER A 116 -5.27 7.27 1.14
C SER A 116 -5.64 5.88 1.66
N PHE A 117 -4.67 5.11 2.22
CA PHE A 117 -4.99 3.85 2.87
C PHE A 117 -5.81 4.05 4.13
N SER A 118 -5.43 4.99 4.99
CA SER A 118 -6.17 5.32 6.20
C SER A 118 -7.59 5.80 5.87
N GLU A 119 -7.70 6.70 4.91
CA GLU A 119 -8.97 7.31 4.51
C GLU A 119 -9.95 6.28 3.92
N ARG A 120 -9.46 5.40 3.03
CA ARG A 120 -10.33 4.44 2.32
C ARG A 120 -10.65 3.18 3.11
N TYR A 121 -9.75 2.75 3.99
CA TYR A 121 -9.85 1.47 4.68
C TYR A 121 -9.95 1.55 6.19
N GLY A 122 -9.61 2.69 6.81
CA GLY A 122 -9.60 2.83 8.27
C GLY A 122 -10.92 2.45 8.92
N GLU A 123 -12.04 2.93 8.37
CA GLU A 123 -13.38 2.63 8.91
C GLU A 123 -13.87 1.18 8.66
N LYS A 124 -13.17 0.42 7.80
CA LYS A 124 -13.53 -0.97 7.48
C LYS A 124 -13.00 -1.98 8.50
N PHE A 125 -12.18 -1.51 9.44
CA PHE A 125 -11.57 -2.33 10.48
C PHE A 125 -12.02 -1.87 11.87
N PRO A 126 -11.95 -2.75 12.89
CA PRO A 126 -12.17 -2.37 14.28
C PRO A 126 -11.20 -1.26 14.72
N GLN A 127 -11.60 -0.49 15.76
CA GLN A 127 -10.85 0.68 16.25
C GLN A 127 -9.43 0.35 16.76
N ASN A 128 -9.17 -0.90 17.13
CA ASN A 128 -7.86 -1.38 17.54
C ASN A 128 -6.93 -1.74 16.37
N ILE A 129 -7.36 -1.51 15.11
CA ILE A 129 -6.53 -1.63 13.91
C ILE A 129 -6.43 -0.25 13.25
N SER A 130 -5.22 0.26 13.13
CA SER A 130 -4.97 1.59 12.57
C SER A 130 -4.02 1.53 11.37
N PHE A 131 -4.26 2.41 10.37
CA PHE A 131 -3.36 2.64 9.24
C PHE A 131 -2.73 4.02 9.43
N ILE A 132 -1.43 4.08 9.64
CA ILE A 132 -0.71 5.31 9.94
C ILE A 132 0.34 5.57 8.86
N PRO A 133 0.31 6.73 8.16
CA PRO A 133 1.36 7.10 7.23
C PRO A 133 2.73 7.16 7.91
N TRP A 134 3.78 6.73 7.18
CA TRP A 134 5.13 6.64 7.74
C TRP A 134 5.62 7.94 8.37
N ASN A 135 5.44 9.09 7.71
CA ASN A 135 5.88 10.39 8.23
C ASN A 135 5.26 10.71 9.61
N ILE A 136 3.97 10.38 9.81
CA ILE A 136 3.27 10.56 11.09
C ILE A 136 3.77 9.55 12.11
N PHE A 137 3.93 8.29 11.70
CA PHE A 137 4.43 7.25 12.58
C PHE A 137 5.85 7.52 13.06
N ALA A 138 6.75 7.91 12.15
CA ALA A 138 8.15 8.21 12.47
C ALA A 138 8.29 9.38 13.47
N GLU A 139 7.45 10.41 13.36
CA GLU A 139 7.41 11.53 14.32
C GLU A 139 7.02 11.07 15.74
N SER A 140 6.26 9.97 15.86
CA SER A 140 5.85 9.42 17.15
C SER A 140 6.96 8.66 17.88
N ILE A 141 8.08 8.36 17.21
CA ILE A 141 9.19 7.56 17.78
C ILE A 141 10.24 8.50 18.38
N THR A 142 10.18 8.67 19.69
CA THR A 142 11.10 9.54 20.43
C THR A 142 12.55 9.03 20.33
N GLY A 143 13.46 9.92 19.96
CA GLY A 143 14.90 9.63 19.94
C GLY A 143 15.38 8.92 18.66
N TRP A 144 14.48 8.57 17.74
CA TRP A 144 14.83 8.00 16.45
C TRP A 144 14.60 9.03 15.34
N LYS A 145 15.57 9.16 14.45
CA LYS A 145 15.50 10.05 13.29
C LYS A 145 16.18 9.39 12.10
N THR A 146 15.63 9.61 10.91
CA THR A 146 16.29 9.28 9.65
C THR A 146 16.23 10.45 8.70
N ASN A 147 17.31 10.66 7.95
CA ASN A 147 17.35 11.58 6.81
C ASN A 147 17.29 10.82 5.48
N GLN A 148 17.08 9.51 5.53
CA GLN A 148 17.04 8.68 4.33
C GLN A 148 15.76 8.95 3.56
N LYS A 149 15.92 9.08 2.25
CA LYS A 149 14.80 9.17 1.31
C LYS A 149 14.67 7.85 0.58
N PRO A 150 13.45 7.37 0.34
CA PRO A 150 13.28 6.16 -0.44
C PRO A 150 13.74 6.39 -1.89
N GLU A 151 14.60 5.50 -2.41
CA GLU A 151 15.11 5.56 -3.78
C GLU A 151 14.31 4.66 -4.73
N ALA A 152 13.63 3.65 -4.17
CA ALA A 152 12.87 2.68 -4.95
C ALA A 152 11.69 2.10 -4.15
N THR A 153 10.77 1.46 -4.85
CA THR A 153 9.68 0.70 -4.25
C THR A 153 9.92 -0.81 -4.41
N PRO A 154 9.68 -1.64 -3.38
CA PRO A 154 9.76 -3.10 -3.51
C PRO A 154 8.62 -3.71 -4.33
N VAL A 155 7.59 -2.92 -4.63
CA VAL A 155 6.50 -3.30 -5.54
C VAL A 155 6.48 -2.27 -6.67
N PRO A 156 7.39 -2.41 -7.65
CA PRO A 156 7.46 -1.52 -8.80
C PRO A 156 6.26 -1.72 -9.74
N PRO A 157 6.04 -0.82 -10.71
CA PRO A 157 5.24 -1.11 -11.89
C PRO A 157 5.68 -2.42 -12.53
N GLY A 158 4.73 -3.16 -13.13
CA GLY A 158 5.01 -4.47 -13.71
C GLY A 158 4.67 -5.65 -12.79
N PHE A 159 3.93 -5.41 -11.71
CA PHE A 159 3.48 -6.49 -10.82
C PHE A 159 2.67 -7.57 -11.56
N PHE A 160 1.95 -7.18 -12.61
CA PHE A 160 1.09 -8.08 -13.37
C PHE A 160 1.73 -8.67 -14.64
N ASN A 161 3.01 -8.40 -14.93
CA ASN A 161 3.68 -8.86 -16.15
C ASN A 161 3.80 -10.39 -16.26
N THR A 162 3.54 -11.12 -15.19
CA THR A 162 3.48 -12.60 -15.19
C THR A 162 2.11 -13.15 -15.55
N LEU A 163 1.07 -12.31 -15.63
CA LEU A 163 -0.28 -12.73 -15.99
C LEU A 163 -0.43 -12.88 -17.51
N SER A 164 -1.37 -13.73 -17.93
CA SER A 164 -1.71 -13.92 -19.33
C SER A 164 -2.65 -12.81 -19.83
N ALA A 165 -2.17 -11.56 -19.80
CA ALA A 165 -2.91 -10.37 -20.21
C ALA A 165 -2.00 -9.37 -20.91
N GLN A 166 -2.58 -8.51 -21.76
CA GLN A 166 -1.87 -7.33 -22.22
C GLN A 166 -1.98 -6.26 -21.12
N VAL A 167 -0.83 -5.91 -20.52
CA VAL A 167 -0.78 -4.96 -19.39
C VAL A 167 -0.40 -3.59 -19.92
N PHE A 168 -1.18 -2.58 -19.53
CA PHE A 168 -0.87 -1.16 -19.71
C PHE A 168 -0.55 -0.57 -18.36
N GLU A 169 0.57 0.12 -18.23
CA GLU A 169 1.08 0.63 -16.97
C GLU A 169 1.15 2.16 -17.00
N ALA A 170 0.83 2.82 -15.88
CA ALA A 170 1.09 4.24 -15.69
C ALA A 170 1.37 4.55 -14.22
N THR A 171 2.31 5.49 -13.99
CA THR A 171 2.65 5.99 -12.66
C THR A 171 2.62 7.52 -12.64
N GLY A 172 2.07 8.09 -11.58
CA GLY A 172 1.85 9.53 -11.50
C GLY A 172 0.56 9.99 -12.17
N GLU A 173 -0.02 11.07 -11.64
CA GLU A 173 -1.32 11.56 -12.10
C GLU A 173 -1.36 11.87 -13.59
N GLU A 174 -0.29 12.49 -14.13
CA GLU A 174 -0.25 12.94 -15.52
C GLU A 174 -0.23 11.75 -16.49
N GLU A 175 0.60 10.74 -16.23
CA GLU A 175 0.66 9.52 -17.06
C GLU A 175 -0.65 8.74 -16.99
N ILE A 176 -1.25 8.61 -15.79
CA ILE A 176 -2.55 7.96 -15.61
C ILE A 176 -3.62 8.70 -16.41
N ARG A 177 -3.66 10.02 -16.32
CA ARG A 177 -4.62 10.85 -17.05
C ARG A 177 -4.46 10.68 -18.56
N CYS A 178 -3.24 10.70 -19.08
CA CYS A 178 -2.93 10.48 -20.47
C CYS A 178 -3.41 9.09 -20.93
N LEU A 179 -2.97 8.04 -20.24
CA LEU A 179 -3.34 6.66 -20.52
C LEU A 179 -4.86 6.46 -20.56
N LEU A 180 -5.56 6.93 -19.53
CA LEU A 180 -7.01 6.76 -19.40
C LEU A 180 -7.81 7.60 -20.42
N SER A 181 -7.26 8.72 -20.90
CA SER A 181 -7.88 9.57 -21.92
C SER A 181 -7.68 9.02 -23.32
N GLU A 182 -6.48 8.52 -23.63
CA GLU A 182 -6.13 8.01 -24.96
C GLU A 182 -6.69 6.60 -25.23
N LYS A 183 -6.94 5.82 -24.17
CA LYS A 183 -7.54 4.46 -24.22
C LYS A 183 -6.86 3.53 -25.26
N PRO A 184 -5.53 3.37 -25.23
CA PRO A 184 -4.80 2.58 -26.23
C PRO A 184 -5.24 1.12 -26.25
N TRP A 185 -5.87 0.63 -25.18
CA TRP A 185 -6.38 -0.73 -25.08
C TRP A 185 -7.64 -1.00 -25.93
N GLU A 186 -8.35 0.00 -26.44
CA GLU A 186 -9.53 -0.22 -27.29
C GLU A 186 -9.23 -1.01 -28.57
N ASN A 187 -7.97 -0.97 -29.01
CA ASN A 187 -7.50 -1.73 -30.18
C ASN A 187 -6.59 -2.91 -29.80
N ALA A 188 -6.51 -3.25 -28.52
CA ALA A 188 -5.67 -4.31 -28.01
C ALA A 188 -6.38 -5.67 -28.01
N GLN A 189 -5.60 -6.75 -27.90
CA GLN A 189 -6.14 -8.09 -27.76
C GLN A 189 -6.45 -8.37 -26.29
N GLU A 190 -7.66 -8.86 -26.01
CA GLU A 190 -8.04 -9.30 -24.67
C GLU A 190 -7.33 -10.61 -24.25
N PRO A 191 -7.15 -10.85 -22.96
CA PRO A 191 -7.57 -10.01 -21.82
C PRO A 191 -6.65 -8.80 -21.59
N ILE A 192 -7.22 -7.70 -21.10
CA ILE A 192 -6.54 -6.42 -20.87
C ILE A 192 -6.52 -6.09 -19.39
N LEU A 193 -5.37 -5.70 -18.88
CA LEU A 193 -5.21 -5.21 -17.51
C LEU A 193 -4.50 -3.84 -17.51
N ILE A 194 -5.04 -2.89 -16.76
CA ILE A 194 -4.43 -1.58 -16.56
C ILE A 194 -3.87 -1.52 -15.14
N GLU A 195 -2.56 -1.38 -15.03
CA GLU A 195 -1.83 -1.23 -13.76
C GLU A 195 -1.58 0.25 -13.48
N LEU A 196 -2.05 0.73 -12.31
CA LEU A 196 -1.97 2.14 -11.96
C LEU A 196 -1.38 2.34 -10.56
N LEU A 197 -0.35 3.19 -10.49
CA LEU A 197 0.20 3.70 -9.23
C LEU A 197 0.17 5.22 -9.26
N TYR A 198 -0.61 5.85 -8.38
CA TYR A 198 -0.81 7.30 -8.40
C TYR A 198 0.46 8.11 -8.14
N CYS A 199 1.37 7.58 -7.32
CA CYS A 199 2.64 8.22 -7.03
C CYS A 199 3.66 7.95 -8.15
N PRO A 200 4.39 8.98 -8.65
CA PRO A 200 5.38 8.81 -9.71
C PRO A 200 6.44 7.76 -9.36
N GLY A 201 6.60 6.75 -10.21
CA GLY A 201 7.56 5.65 -10.01
C GLY A 201 7.17 4.64 -8.92
N GLY A 202 6.10 4.88 -8.15
CA GLY A 202 5.57 3.95 -7.15
C GLY A 202 5.48 4.51 -5.72
N CYS A 203 5.17 3.65 -4.77
CA CYS A 203 4.81 4.03 -3.40
C CYS A 203 5.93 4.72 -2.60
N HIS A 204 7.19 4.64 -3.03
CA HIS A 204 8.30 5.32 -2.35
C HIS A 204 8.23 6.85 -2.46
N THR A 205 7.45 7.40 -3.39
CA THR A 205 7.18 8.83 -3.52
C THR A 205 5.82 9.24 -2.95
N GLY A 206 5.17 8.33 -2.22
CA GLY A 206 3.88 8.59 -1.58
C GLY A 206 3.93 9.74 -0.56
N ASP A 207 2.80 10.40 -0.36
CA ASP A 207 2.65 11.52 0.57
C ASP A 207 2.97 11.16 2.03
N GLY A 208 2.78 9.91 2.40
CA GLY A 208 3.16 9.38 3.71
C GLY A 208 4.66 9.10 3.87
N MET A 209 5.45 9.10 2.77
CA MET A 209 6.91 8.85 2.82
C MET A 209 7.72 10.14 2.95
N THR A 210 7.15 11.29 2.61
CA THR A 210 7.84 12.59 2.69
C THR A 210 7.76 13.16 4.11
N MET A 211 8.92 13.34 4.74
CA MET A 211 8.99 14.06 6.02
C MET A 211 8.61 15.53 5.78
N ARG A 212 7.75 16.08 6.63
CA ARG A 212 7.34 17.48 6.52
C ARG A 212 8.56 18.38 6.74
N GLU A 213 8.87 19.24 5.76
CA GLU A 213 9.87 20.29 5.93
C GLU A 213 9.37 21.25 7.01
N GLY A 214 10.08 21.33 8.16
CA GLY A 214 9.77 22.34 9.16
C GLY A 214 9.99 22.01 10.63
N GLN A 215 10.58 20.86 10.96
CA GLN A 215 10.94 20.56 12.36
C GLN A 215 12.42 20.21 12.50
N SER A 216 13.29 21.08 12.00
CA SER A 216 14.68 21.17 12.43
C SER A 216 14.71 22.14 13.62
N GLY A 217 14.55 21.60 14.82
CA GLY A 217 14.67 22.32 16.07
C GLY A 217 15.63 21.58 16.99
#